data_4571fc0c9073e29968ffdc88dd6461b0
#
_entry.id   4571fc0c9073e29968ffdc88dd6461b0
#
_cell.length_a   1.000
_cell.length_b   1.000
_cell.length_c   1.000
_cell.angle_alpha   90.00
_cell.angle_beta   90.00
_cell.angle_gamma   90.00
#
_symmetry.space_group_name_H-M   'P 1'
#
loop_
_entity.id
_entity.type
_entity.pdbx_description
1 polymer ?
#
loop_
_entity_poly.entity_id
_entity_poly.type
_entity_poly.pdbx_seq_one_letter_code
_entity_poly.pdbx_strand_id
1 'polypeptide(L)'
;MTHEIKPPTAAKMAVRTAVILFLFVVTFTGLLSGAYLWTLPTIEAAASEEKMKLINEVLPADNYDNDLLKDAFQIAATPALGQDGASTAYVARKGGRTSAVVLEAIAPDGYAGKIRLLIALDADGALLGVRVTQHKETPGLGDYIEPKKDKNKERPWITQFNGLKPAATEEREWKVKKDG
;
A
#
# COMPACT_ATOMS: atom_id res chain seq x y z
N MET A 1 66.24 2.64 35.50
CA MET A 1 65.11 3.54 35.80
C MET A 1 63.86 2.90 35.25
N THR A 2 63.13 2.16 36.06
CA THR A 2 61.82 1.53 35.68
C THR A 2 60.75 2.61 35.86
N HIS A 3 60.18 3.09 34.73
CA HIS A 3 59.00 3.97 34.75
C HIS A 3 57.80 3.18 35.25
N GLU A 4 57.40 3.38 36.49
CA GLU A 4 56.21 2.84 37.09
C GLU A 4 54.99 3.55 36.42
N ILE A 5 54.34 2.86 35.49
CA ILE A 5 53.11 3.38 34.81
C ILE A 5 51.97 3.25 35.83
N LYS A 6 51.63 4.38 36.49
CA LYS A 6 50.49 4.46 37.40
C LYS A 6 49.20 4.13 36.65
N PRO A 7 48.39 3.15 37.09
CA PRO A 7 47.15 2.79 36.37
C PRO A 7 46.18 4.00 36.39
N PRO A 8 45.43 4.19 35.28
CA PRO A 8 44.50 5.29 35.20
C PRO A 8 43.37 5.13 36.22
N THR A 9 43.00 6.24 36.86
CA THR A 9 41.92 6.31 37.86
C THR A 9 40.59 5.86 37.22
N ALA A 10 39.70 5.15 37.94
CA ALA A 10 38.40 4.68 37.45
C ALA A 10 37.57 5.76 36.75
N ALA A 11 37.58 7.00 37.33
CA ALA A 11 36.92 8.15 36.72
C ALA A 11 37.49 8.53 35.34
N LYS A 12 38.81 8.46 35.15
CA LYS A 12 39.46 8.77 33.87
C LYS A 12 39.13 7.71 32.80
N MET A 13 39.00 6.43 33.20
CA MET A 13 38.57 5.34 32.32
C MET A 13 37.10 5.51 31.93
N ALA A 14 36.22 5.82 32.87
CA ALA A 14 34.80 6.06 32.61
C ALA A 14 34.58 7.21 31.63
N VAL A 15 35.24 8.35 31.83
CA VAL A 15 35.14 9.50 30.90
C VAL A 15 35.66 9.14 29.52
N ARG A 16 36.80 8.44 29.41
CA ARG A 16 37.35 8.01 28.11
C ARG A 16 36.38 7.10 27.36
N THR A 17 35.79 6.13 28.07
CA THR A 17 34.81 5.21 27.48
C THR A 17 33.54 5.95 27.05
N ALA A 18 33.04 6.88 27.90
CA ALA A 18 31.89 7.70 27.59
C ALA A 18 32.09 8.54 26.30
N VAL A 19 33.28 9.17 26.19
CA VAL A 19 33.61 9.96 24.98
C VAL A 19 33.69 9.07 23.72
N ILE A 20 34.32 7.91 23.84
CA ILE A 20 34.41 6.97 22.70
C ILE A 20 33.01 6.53 22.28
N LEU A 21 32.16 6.13 23.22
CA LEU A 21 30.78 5.71 22.93
C LEU A 21 29.97 6.88 22.32
N PHE A 22 30.12 8.08 22.85
CA PHE A 22 29.46 9.26 22.31
C PHE A 22 29.86 9.52 20.85
N LEU A 23 31.17 9.49 20.56
CA LEU A 23 31.66 9.66 19.18
C LEU A 23 31.13 8.55 18.25
N PHE A 24 31.09 7.30 18.72
CA PHE A 24 30.51 6.21 17.97
C PHE A 24 29.03 6.47 17.66
N VAL A 25 28.23 6.79 18.67
CA VAL A 25 26.79 7.07 18.49
C VAL A 25 26.58 8.20 17.49
N VAL A 26 27.27 9.33 17.66
CA VAL A 26 27.15 10.49 16.76
C VAL A 26 27.54 10.12 15.34
N THR A 27 28.66 9.41 15.16
CA THR A 27 29.13 9.01 13.82
C THR A 27 28.16 8.08 13.13
N PHE A 28 27.74 7.01 13.81
CA PHE A 28 26.82 6.03 13.21
C PHE A 28 25.42 6.61 12.97
N THR A 29 24.90 7.42 13.90
CA THR A 29 23.61 8.10 13.68
C THR A 29 23.71 9.05 12.49
N GLY A 30 24.80 9.79 12.38
CA GLY A 30 25.04 10.69 11.23
C GLY A 30 25.12 9.93 9.90
N LEU A 31 25.83 8.80 9.87
CA LEU A 31 25.92 7.95 8.66
C LEU A 31 24.57 7.37 8.29
N LEU A 32 23.82 6.82 9.24
CA LEU A 32 22.49 6.25 8.99
C LEU A 32 21.51 7.33 8.52
N SER A 33 21.48 8.49 9.18
CA SER A 33 20.63 9.61 8.78
C SER A 33 21.00 10.13 7.40
N GLY A 34 22.29 10.26 7.10
CA GLY A 34 22.77 10.67 5.79
C GLY A 34 22.37 9.67 4.67
N ALA A 35 22.55 8.38 4.92
CA ALA A 35 22.13 7.33 3.99
C ALA A 35 20.62 7.36 3.78
N TYR A 36 19.83 7.51 4.85
CA TYR A 36 18.37 7.61 4.77
C TYR A 36 17.93 8.82 3.92
N LEU A 37 18.45 10.00 4.20
CA LEU A 37 18.10 11.22 3.45
C LEU A 37 18.51 11.13 1.98
N TRP A 38 19.61 10.46 1.67
CA TRP A 38 20.07 10.26 0.30
C TRP A 38 19.17 9.27 -0.46
N THR A 39 18.72 8.20 0.20
CA THR A 39 17.88 7.17 -0.44
C THR A 39 16.39 7.52 -0.46
N LEU A 40 15.93 8.43 0.41
CA LEU A 40 14.52 8.79 0.56
C LEU A 40 13.83 9.16 -0.76
N PRO A 41 14.37 10.07 -1.61
CA PRO A 41 13.67 10.45 -2.85
C PRO A 41 13.52 9.28 -3.83
N THR A 42 14.49 8.34 -3.85
CA THR A 42 14.41 7.15 -4.70
C THR A 42 13.35 6.18 -4.19
N ILE A 43 13.24 6.03 -2.86
CA ILE A 43 12.23 5.19 -2.21
C ILE A 43 10.82 5.75 -2.48
N GLU A 44 10.64 7.06 -2.33
CA GLU A 44 9.35 7.73 -2.59
C GLU A 44 8.94 7.63 -4.07
N ALA A 45 9.89 7.82 -4.99
CA ALA A 45 9.62 7.66 -6.42
C ALA A 45 9.21 6.23 -6.76
N ALA A 46 9.93 5.22 -6.26
CA ALA A 46 9.59 3.81 -6.47
C ALA A 46 8.24 3.44 -5.87
N ALA A 47 7.92 3.93 -4.66
CA ALA A 47 6.62 3.71 -4.03
C ALA A 47 5.48 4.34 -4.82
N SER A 48 5.68 5.54 -5.37
CA SER A 48 4.70 6.24 -6.22
C SER A 48 4.47 5.50 -7.54
N GLU A 49 5.54 4.99 -8.16
CA GLU A 49 5.46 4.20 -9.39
C GLU A 49 4.70 2.89 -9.16
N GLU A 50 5.01 2.17 -8.08
CA GLU A 50 4.31 0.94 -7.72
C GLU A 50 2.83 1.19 -7.46
N LYS A 51 2.50 2.28 -6.76
CA LYS A 51 1.12 2.69 -6.49
C LYS A 51 0.37 3.01 -7.79
N MET A 52 0.97 3.76 -8.71
CA MET A 52 0.39 4.05 -10.02
C MET A 52 0.18 2.78 -10.84
N LYS A 53 1.09 1.83 -10.78
CA LYS A 53 0.94 0.54 -11.45
C LYS A 53 -0.29 -0.23 -10.94
N LEU A 54 -0.51 -0.27 -9.62
CA LEU A 54 -1.69 -0.89 -9.03
C LEU A 54 -2.97 -0.16 -9.43
N ILE A 55 -2.97 1.19 -9.43
CA ILE A 55 -4.10 1.98 -9.88
C ILE A 55 -4.43 1.68 -11.35
N ASN A 56 -3.43 1.60 -12.21
CA ASN A 56 -3.61 1.30 -13.64
C ASN A 56 -4.12 -0.13 -13.90
N GLU A 57 -3.99 -1.05 -12.95
CA GLU A 57 -4.61 -2.37 -13.05
C GLU A 57 -6.13 -2.34 -12.87
N VAL A 58 -6.68 -1.35 -12.16
CA VAL A 58 -8.13 -1.17 -11.95
C VAL A 58 -8.73 -0.09 -12.84
N LEU A 59 -7.93 0.92 -13.20
CA LEU A 59 -8.33 2.06 -14.02
C LEU A 59 -7.31 2.24 -15.15
N PRO A 60 -7.63 1.81 -16.39
CA PRO A 60 -6.74 1.99 -17.53
C PRO A 60 -6.37 3.46 -17.76
N ALA A 61 -5.12 3.72 -18.16
CA ALA A 61 -4.58 5.06 -18.34
C ALA A 61 -5.37 5.93 -19.33
N ASP A 62 -6.10 5.32 -20.25
CA ASP A 62 -6.94 6.02 -21.21
C ASP A 62 -8.16 6.72 -20.58
N ASN A 63 -8.46 6.44 -19.32
CA ASN A 63 -9.61 7.00 -18.62
C ASN A 63 -9.32 8.33 -17.92
N TYR A 64 -8.08 8.80 -17.88
CA TYR A 64 -7.73 10.05 -17.20
C TYR A 64 -6.56 10.77 -17.89
N ASP A 65 -6.44 12.07 -17.62
CA ASP A 65 -5.38 12.95 -18.11
C ASP A 65 -4.73 13.81 -17.01
N ASN A 66 -5.14 13.60 -15.75
CA ASN A 66 -4.61 14.28 -14.57
C ASN A 66 -3.60 13.43 -13.80
N ASP A 67 -2.89 14.03 -12.84
CA ASP A 67 -2.00 13.34 -11.89
C ASP A 67 -2.82 12.80 -10.71
N LEU A 68 -3.13 11.51 -10.73
CA LEU A 68 -3.97 10.85 -9.72
C LEU A 68 -3.40 10.95 -8.31
N LEU A 69 -2.08 10.94 -8.17
CA LEU A 69 -1.44 10.99 -6.85
C LEU A 69 -1.52 12.39 -6.23
N LYS A 70 -1.52 13.44 -7.05
CA LYS A 70 -1.70 14.82 -6.59
C LYS A 70 -3.16 15.15 -6.33
N ASP A 71 -4.08 14.58 -7.11
CA ASP A 71 -5.54 14.75 -6.96
C ASP A 71 -6.14 13.76 -5.95
N ALA A 72 -5.29 13.14 -5.13
CA ALA A 72 -5.72 12.27 -4.06
C ALA A 72 -6.24 13.07 -2.86
N PHE A 73 -7.28 12.55 -2.20
CA PHE A 73 -7.81 13.12 -0.97
C PHE A 73 -8.09 12.05 0.09
N GLN A 74 -8.14 12.47 1.35
CA GLN A 74 -8.45 11.58 2.45
C GLN A 74 -9.96 11.50 2.66
N ILE A 75 -10.47 10.28 2.78
CA ILE A 75 -11.84 10.00 3.22
C ILE A 75 -11.80 9.61 4.69
N ALA A 76 -12.75 10.12 5.46
CA ALA A 76 -12.92 9.71 6.86
C ALA A 76 -13.21 8.21 6.94
N ALA A 77 -12.90 7.60 8.10
CA ALA A 77 -13.23 6.22 8.37
C ALA A 77 -14.67 5.89 7.98
N THR A 78 -14.83 4.93 7.10
CA THR A 78 -16.13 4.55 6.54
C THR A 78 -16.35 3.05 6.72
N PRO A 79 -17.23 2.64 7.67
CA PRO A 79 -17.51 1.22 7.91
C PRO A 79 -17.95 0.46 6.66
N ALA A 80 -18.65 1.13 5.72
CA ALA A 80 -19.07 0.54 4.45
C ALA A 80 -17.88 0.13 3.55
N LEU A 81 -16.71 0.76 3.71
CA LEU A 81 -15.46 0.36 3.06
C LEU A 81 -14.61 -0.57 3.93
N GLY A 82 -15.14 -1.05 5.06
CA GLY A 82 -14.43 -1.92 5.99
C GLY A 82 -13.25 -1.27 6.71
N GLN A 83 -13.22 0.07 6.76
CA GLN A 83 -12.08 0.83 7.28
C GLN A 83 -12.37 1.43 8.65
N ASP A 84 -11.44 1.20 9.58
CA ASP A 84 -11.46 1.76 10.94
C ASP A 84 -10.74 3.11 11.02
N GLY A 85 -10.05 3.53 9.94
CA GLY A 85 -9.28 4.77 9.84
C GLY A 85 -9.49 5.50 8.52
N ALA A 86 -8.92 6.70 8.39
CA ALA A 86 -8.94 7.44 7.15
C ALA A 86 -8.27 6.66 6.02
N SER A 87 -8.83 6.75 4.82
CA SER A 87 -8.31 6.13 3.61
C SER A 87 -8.11 7.14 2.49
N THR A 88 -7.40 6.74 1.46
CA THR A 88 -7.12 7.59 0.31
C THR A 88 -8.06 7.26 -0.84
N ALA A 89 -8.64 8.31 -1.44
CA ALA A 89 -9.35 8.25 -2.70
C ALA A 89 -8.57 9.02 -3.77
N TYR A 90 -8.57 8.50 -4.99
CA TYR A 90 -7.90 9.11 -6.14
C TYR A 90 -8.96 9.50 -7.15
N VAL A 91 -8.98 10.77 -7.57
CA VAL A 91 -9.95 11.27 -8.55
C VAL A 91 -9.31 11.27 -9.93
N ALA A 92 -9.86 10.48 -10.82
CA ALA A 92 -9.53 10.50 -12.23
C ALA A 92 -10.35 11.57 -12.96
N ARG A 93 -9.68 12.37 -13.76
CA ARG A 93 -10.31 13.42 -14.59
C ARG A 93 -9.90 13.21 -16.04
N LYS A 94 -10.83 13.49 -16.94
CA LYS A 94 -10.59 13.51 -18.37
C LYS A 94 -11.27 14.71 -19.00
N GLY A 95 -10.51 15.55 -19.68
CA GLY A 95 -11.03 16.81 -20.23
C GLY A 95 -11.64 17.74 -19.16
N GLY A 96 -11.05 17.77 -17.95
CA GLY A 96 -11.48 18.58 -16.82
C GLY A 96 -12.73 18.07 -16.08
N ARG A 97 -13.31 16.93 -16.48
CA ARG A 97 -14.46 16.31 -15.79
C ARG A 97 -14.02 15.06 -15.05
N THR A 98 -14.64 14.78 -13.91
CA THR A 98 -14.43 13.53 -13.20
C THR A 98 -14.89 12.36 -14.07
N SER A 99 -13.98 11.45 -14.39
CA SER A 99 -14.25 10.25 -15.19
C SER A 99 -14.36 9.00 -14.33
N ALA A 100 -13.61 8.93 -13.24
CA ALA A 100 -13.62 7.80 -12.31
C ALA A 100 -13.10 8.20 -10.92
N VAL A 101 -13.35 7.34 -9.94
CA VAL A 101 -12.78 7.44 -8.61
C VAL A 101 -12.19 6.08 -8.23
N VAL A 102 -10.98 6.08 -7.68
CA VAL A 102 -10.35 4.87 -7.15
C VAL A 102 -10.34 4.95 -5.63
N LEU A 103 -10.86 3.91 -4.99
CA LEU A 103 -11.04 3.81 -3.54
C LEU A 103 -10.22 2.64 -2.98
N GLU A 104 -9.65 2.85 -1.80
CA GLU A 104 -9.12 1.75 -0.99
C GLU A 104 -10.26 1.20 -0.12
N ALA A 105 -10.41 -0.12 -0.05
CA ALA A 105 -11.41 -0.80 0.78
C ALA A 105 -10.79 -2.02 1.47
N ILE A 106 -11.44 -2.50 2.52
CA ILE A 106 -11.04 -3.70 3.26
C ILE A 106 -12.24 -4.64 3.37
N ALA A 107 -12.10 -5.86 2.85
CA ALA A 107 -13.00 -6.94 3.19
C ALA A 107 -12.52 -7.57 4.51
N PRO A 108 -13.29 -7.44 5.61
CA PRO A 108 -12.83 -7.87 6.94
C PRO A 108 -12.87 -9.39 7.11
N ASP A 109 -13.72 -10.07 6.34
CA ASP A 109 -14.12 -11.47 6.54
C ASP A 109 -13.41 -12.44 5.58
N GLY A 110 -12.18 -12.15 5.17
CA GLY A 110 -11.34 -13.10 4.45
C GLY A 110 -11.00 -14.31 5.34
N TYR A 111 -10.80 -15.49 4.74
CA TYR A 111 -10.57 -16.74 5.47
C TYR A 111 -9.33 -16.68 6.38
N ALA A 112 -8.23 -16.09 5.89
CA ALA A 112 -6.99 -15.91 6.65
C ALA A 112 -6.83 -14.50 7.23
N GLY A 113 -7.89 -13.68 7.19
CA GLY A 113 -7.93 -12.32 7.72
C GLY A 113 -8.34 -11.27 6.71
N LYS A 114 -8.07 -10.01 7.03
CA LYS A 114 -8.47 -8.87 6.20
C LYS A 114 -7.84 -8.91 4.81
N ILE A 115 -8.65 -8.66 3.78
CA ILE A 115 -8.22 -8.50 2.38
C ILE A 115 -8.32 -7.02 2.03
N ARG A 116 -7.21 -6.42 1.61
CA ARG A 116 -7.19 -5.03 1.14
C ARG A 116 -7.44 -4.99 -0.36
N LEU A 117 -8.31 -4.08 -0.77
CA LEU A 117 -8.79 -3.95 -2.13
C LEU A 117 -8.55 -2.52 -2.64
N LEU A 118 -8.32 -2.43 -3.94
CA LEU A 118 -8.40 -1.20 -4.70
C LEU A 118 -9.57 -1.35 -5.67
N ILE A 119 -10.48 -0.39 -5.67
CA ILE A 119 -11.75 -0.42 -6.41
C ILE A 119 -11.84 0.84 -7.26
N ALA A 120 -12.01 0.70 -8.56
CA ALA A 120 -12.28 1.81 -9.47
C ALA A 120 -13.76 1.83 -9.84
N LEU A 121 -14.37 3.00 -9.73
CA LEU A 121 -15.75 3.30 -10.09
C LEU A 121 -15.77 4.39 -11.17
N ASP A 122 -16.60 4.23 -12.18
CA ASP A 122 -16.87 5.31 -13.14
C ASP A 122 -17.80 6.39 -12.56
N ALA A 123 -18.06 7.43 -13.34
CA ALA A 123 -18.94 8.53 -12.92
C ALA A 123 -20.40 8.09 -12.69
N ASP A 124 -20.83 6.97 -13.26
CA ASP A 124 -22.16 6.39 -13.11
C ASP A 124 -22.23 5.35 -11.99
N GLY A 125 -21.13 5.13 -11.28
CA GLY A 125 -21.01 4.18 -10.17
C GLY A 125 -20.84 2.72 -10.63
N ALA A 126 -20.49 2.45 -11.88
CA ALA A 126 -20.14 1.11 -12.32
C ALA A 126 -18.70 0.77 -11.93
N LEU A 127 -18.47 -0.49 -11.57
CA LEU A 127 -17.12 -1.00 -11.27
C LEU A 127 -16.30 -1.11 -12.55
N LEU A 128 -15.23 -0.34 -12.66
CA LEU A 128 -14.26 -0.45 -13.75
C LEU A 128 -13.28 -1.58 -13.49
N GLY A 129 -12.92 -1.78 -12.24
CA GLY A 129 -12.00 -2.83 -11.83
C GLY A 129 -11.90 -2.98 -10.33
N VAL A 130 -11.56 -4.18 -9.90
CA VAL A 130 -11.24 -4.51 -8.51
C VAL A 130 -9.92 -5.27 -8.48
N ARG A 131 -9.02 -4.90 -7.58
CA ARG A 131 -7.77 -5.63 -7.34
C ARG A 131 -7.50 -5.79 -5.86
N VAL A 132 -6.93 -6.94 -5.53
CA VAL A 132 -6.40 -7.21 -4.21
C VAL A 132 -4.99 -6.61 -4.11
N THR A 133 -4.77 -5.76 -3.12
CA THR A 133 -3.46 -5.15 -2.86
C THR A 133 -2.70 -5.86 -1.75
N GLN A 134 -3.42 -6.48 -0.82
CA GLN A 134 -2.83 -7.26 0.27
C GLN A 134 -3.83 -8.29 0.80
N HIS A 135 -3.36 -9.51 1.02
CA HIS A 135 -4.12 -10.58 1.67
C HIS A 135 -3.16 -11.56 2.40
N LYS A 136 -3.74 -12.47 3.17
CA LYS A 136 -3.03 -13.57 3.85
C LYS A 136 -3.60 -14.94 3.47
N GLU A 137 -4.38 -15.01 2.38
CA GLU A 137 -5.01 -16.25 1.93
C GLU A 137 -3.98 -17.32 1.59
N THR A 138 -4.38 -18.57 1.79
CA THR A 138 -3.49 -19.72 1.60
C THR A 138 -3.11 -19.91 0.14
N PRO A 139 -1.80 -20.01 -0.19
CA PRO A 139 -1.35 -20.29 -1.55
C PRO A 139 -2.00 -21.54 -2.13
N GLY A 140 -2.50 -21.44 -3.37
CA GLY A 140 -3.15 -22.51 -4.09
C GLY A 140 -4.61 -22.80 -3.71
N LEU A 141 -5.13 -22.16 -2.63
CA LEU A 141 -6.51 -22.30 -2.16
C LEU A 141 -7.32 -21.00 -2.26
N GLY A 142 -6.84 -19.92 -1.68
CA GLY A 142 -7.54 -18.65 -1.63
C GLY A 142 -6.85 -17.51 -2.38
N ASP A 143 -5.62 -17.70 -2.82
CA ASP A 143 -4.82 -16.68 -3.48
C ASP A 143 -5.20 -16.42 -4.96
N TYR A 144 -6.14 -17.20 -5.53
CA TYR A 144 -6.72 -16.97 -6.87
C TYR A 144 -7.43 -15.62 -7.01
N ILE A 145 -7.72 -14.96 -5.90
CA ILE A 145 -8.23 -13.57 -5.88
C ILE A 145 -7.24 -12.58 -6.50
N GLU A 146 -5.95 -12.93 -6.58
CA GLU A 146 -4.96 -12.21 -7.37
C GLU A 146 -4.96 -12.74 -8.82
N PRO A 147 -5.13 -11.89 -9.85
CA PRO A 147 -5.14 -12.35 -11.25
C PRO A 147 -3.91 -13.17 -11.66
N LYS A 148 -2.74 -12.80 -11.08
CA LYS A 148 -1.48 -13.49 -11.38
C LYS A 148 -1.41 -14.90 -10.81
N LYS A 149 -2.18 -15.22 -9.78
CA LYS A 149 -2.22 -16.54 -9.13
C LYS A 149 -3.41 -17.38 -9.56
N ASP A 150 -4.42 -16.75 -10.18
CA ASP A 150 -5.56 -17.47 -10.73
C ASP A 150 -5.11 -18.46 -11.82
N LYS A 151 -5.69 -19.65 -11.81
CA LYS A 151 -5.45 -20.68 -12.83
C LYS A 151 -6.01 -20.27 -14.19
N ASN A 152 -7.11 -19.54 -14.20
CA ASN A 152 -7.72 -18.99 -15.42
C ASN A 152 -7.11 -17.62 -15.74
N LYS A 153 -6.05 -17.62 -16.56
CA LYS A 153 -5.35 -16.38 -16.95
C LYS A 153 -6.11 -15.51 -17.93
N GLU A 154 -7.01 -16.11 -18.72
CA GLU A 154 -7.80 -15.38 -19.71
C GLU A 154 -8.96 -14.62 -19.05
N ARG A 155 -9.57 -15.23 -18.03
CA ARG A 155 -10.67 -14.64 -17.27
C ARG A 155 -10.47 -14.87 -15.78
N PRO A 156 -9.58 -14.13 -15.13
CA PRO A 156 -9.36 -14.26 -13.69
C PRO A 156 -10.64 -14.01 -12.89
N TRP A 157 -10.83 -14.75 -11.82
CA TRP A 157 -12.03 -14.72 -10.99
C TRP A 157 -12.43 -13.29 -10.57
N ILE A 158 -11.48 -12.45 -10.19
CA ILE A 158 -11.73 -11.09 -9.73
C ILE A 158 -12.36 -10.20 -10.81
N THR A 159 -12.20 -10.53 -12.09
CA THR A 159 -12.72 -9.73 -13.21
C THR A 159 -14.23 -9.87 -13.40
N GLN A 160 -14.88 -10.82 -12.71
CA GLN A 160 -16.34 -10.96 -12.75
C GLN A 160 -17.08 -9.73 -12.22
N PHE A 161 -16.43 -8.92 -11.40
CA PHE A 161 -17.01 -7.70 -10.83
C PHE A 161 -16.96 -6.50 -11.80
N ASN A 162 -16.20 -6.57 -12.88
CA ASN A 162 -16.09 -5.48 -13.83
C ASN A 162 -17.43 -5.22 -14.54
N GLY A 163 -17.82 -3.95 -14.61
CA GLY A 163 -19.07 -3.51 -15.22
C GLY A 163 -20.31 -3.63 -14.33
N LEU A 164 -20.22 -4.24 -13.16
CA LEU A 164 -21.35 -4.30 -12.23
C LEU A 164 -21.67 -2.91 -11.68
N LYS A 165 -22.97 -2.60 -11.62
CA LYS A 165 -23.48 -1.37 -10.98
C LYS A 165 -24.13 -1.74 -9.67
N PRO A 166 -23.58 -1.35 -8.49
CA PRO A 166 -24.13 -1.72 -7.19
C PRO A 166 -25.63 -1.43 -7.03
N ALA A 167 -26.09 -0.30 -7.59
CA ALA A 167 -27.50 0.11 -7.51
C ALA A 167 -28.45 -0.69 -8.42
N ALA A 168 -27.94 -1.38 -9.47
CA ALA A 168 -28.74 -2.07 -10.47
C ALA A 168 -28.54 -3.60 -10.45
N THR A 169 -27.51 -4.06 -9.74
CA THR A 169 -27.14 -5.48 -9.70
C THR A 169 -27.88 -6.18 -8.56
N GLU A 170 -28.54 -7.29 -8.85
CA GLU A 170 -29.26 -8.05 -7.83
C GLU A 170 -28.29 -8.64 -6.78
N GLU A 171 -28.74 -8.73 -5.53
CA GLU A 171 -27.92 -9.24 -4.41
C GLU A 171 -27.29 -10.61 -4.69
N ARG A 172 -27.98 -11.48 -5.46
CA ARG A 172 -27.47 -12.81 -5.84
C ARG A 172 -26.22 -12.76 -6.71
N GLU A 173 -26.03 -11.71 -7.50
CA GLU A 173 -24.86 -11.55 -8.39
C GLU A 173 -23.60 -11.14 -7.60
N TRP A 174 -23.80 -10.59 -6.40
CA TRP A 174 -22.72 -10.29 -5.46
C TRP A 174 -22.31 -11.49 -4.61
N LYS A 175 -23.16 -12.54 -4.56
CA LYS A 175 -22.88 -13.74 -3.78
C LYS A 175 -21.86 -14.59 -4.51
N VAL A 176 -20.68 -14.65 -3.96
CA VAL A 176 -19.65 -15.58 -4.39
C VAL A 176 -20.12 -16.98 -4.01
N LYS A 177 -20.37 -17.87 -5.00
CA LYS A 177 -20.56 -19.29 -4.71
C LYS A 177 -19.30 -19.79 -4.02
N LYS A 178 -19.45 -20.34 -2.82
CA LYS A 178 -18.46 -21.28 -2.32
C LYS A 178 -18.46 -22.42 -3.30
N ASP A 179 -17.37 -22.57 -4.03
CA ASP A 179 -17.13 -23.79 -4.77
C ASP A 179 -17.00 -24.90 -3.74
N GLY A 180 -18.05 -25.66 -3.63
CA GLY A 180 -18.13 -26.86 -2.84
C GLY A 180 -17.38 -27.99 -3.53
#